data_735bef7548e0ca2d2748e2e74953b9b4
#
_entry.id   735bef7548e0ca2d2748e2e74953b9b4
#
_cell.length_a   1.000
_cell.length_b   1.000
_cell.length_c   1.000
_cell.angle_alpha   90.00
_cell.angle_beta   90.00
_cell.angle_gamma   90.00
#
_symmetry.space_group_name_H-M   'P 1'
#
loop_
_entity.id
_entity.type
_entity.pdbx_description
1 polymer ?
#
loop_
_entity_poly.entity_id
_entity_poly.type
_entity_poly.pdbx_seq_one_letter_code
_entity_poly.pdbx_strand_id
1 'polypeptide(L)'
;MSRINKIMSGDKDITEDVLSVITITGITPDILDRFSSLLVMQIYTAFMSRTEDPFRICHEILCLEGKPLHGGSHTKPPKMFNRKPYLKGLWHKHYQGVGVPSMAQNLSNSLQKYGIPYLQEILEESERTGVTHYLTEEDAKKIAHQVVTEHYMRRSSDRKMTGHWIIYTTFEEKNYYLSLGKHTDDEAELRKMIEISCSYEFQFLSSILEKLPE
;
A
#
# COMPACT_ATOMS: atom_id res chain seq x y z
N MET A 1 -18.33 -21.86 4.89
CA MET A 1 -17.89 -21.49 6.27
C MET A 1 -16.55 -20.81 6.13
N SER A 2 -16.34 -19.65 6.74
CA SER A 2 -15.03 -18.99 6.72
C SER A 2 -13.98 -19.90 7.37
N ARG A 3 -12.77 -19.94 6.81
CA ARG A 3 -11.64 -20.68 7.37
C ARG A 3 -11.23 -20.13 8.74
N ILE A 4 -11.53 -18.88 9.01
CA ILE A 4 -11.28 -18.23 10.29
C ILE A 4 -12.35 -18.66 11.30
N ASN A 5 -11.99 -19.62 12.16
CA ASN A 5 -12.96 -20.23 13.06
C ASN A 5 -13.12 -19.49 14.38
N LYS A 6 -12.03 -18.97 14.97
CA LYS A 6 -12.08 -18.29 16.27
C LYS A 6 -10.87 -17.38 16.47
N ILE A 7 -11.12 -16.15 16.85
CA ILE A 7 -10.10 -15.14 17.19
C ILE A 7 -10.33 -14.72 18.65
N MET A 8 -9.32 -14.94 19.49
CA MET A 8 -9.36 -14.61 20.91
C MET A 8 -8.47 -13.39 21.21
N SER A 9 -8.95 -12.49 22.04
CA SER A 9 -8.17 -11.43 22.67
C SER A 9 -8.26 -11.60 24.18
N GLY A 10 -7.25 -12.22 24.77
CA GLY A 10 -7.35 -12.76 26.12
C GLY A 10 -8.47 -13.80 26.19
N ASP A 11 -9.41 -13.64 27.13
CA ASP A 11 -10.56 -14.54 27.28
C ASP A 11 -11.78 -14.15 26.43
N LYS A 12 -11.71 -13.04 25.69
CA LYS A 12 -12.82 -12.56 24.86
C LYS A 12 -12.72 -13.09 23.46
N ASP A 13 -13.81 -13.68 22.93
CA ASP A 13 -13.98 -13.98 21.52
C ASP A 13 -14.31 -12.69 20.77
N ILE A 14 -13.45 -12.31 19.81
CA ILE A 14 -13.60 -11.10 18.99
C ILE A 14 -13.80 -11.42 17.50
N THR A 15 -14.12 -12.67 17.18
CA THR A 15 -14.24 -13.14 15.80
C THR A 15 -15.24 -12.31 14.99
N GLU A 16 -16.42 -12.05 15.53
CA GLU A 16 -17.45 -11.25 14.83
C GLU A 16 -17.01 -9.80 14.65
N ASP A 17 -16.38 -9.19 15.66
CA ASP A 17 -15.87 -7.82 15.58
C ASP A 17 -14.84 -7.69 14.44
N VAL A 18 -13.89 -8.65 14.37
CA VAL A 18 -12.85 -8.69 13.37
C VAL A 18 -13.42 -8.91 11.96
N LEU A 19 -14.30 -9.88 11.79
CA LEU A 19 -14.90 -10.19 10.50
C LEU A 19 -15.80 -9.04 10.02
N SER A 20 -16.51 -8.37 10.92
CA SER A 20 -17.34 -7.19 10.60
C SER A 20 -16.50 -6.07 9.98
N VAL A 21 -15.33 -5.76 10.55
CA VAL A 21 -14.42 -4.73 10.01
C VAL A 21 -13.99 -5.04 8.57
N ILE A 22 -13.78 -6.31 8.24
CA ILE A 22 -13.38 -6.69 6.89
C ILE A 22 -14.57 -6.71 5.95
N THR A 23 -15.70 -7.25 6.40
CA THR A 23 -16.91 -7.39 5.57
C THR A 23 -17.47 -6.03 5.12
N ILE A 24 -17.47 -5.01 5.99
CA ILE A 24 -17.93 -3.67 5.62
C ILE A 24 -17.09 -3.01 4.52
N THR A 25 -15.87 -3.48 4.27
CA THR A 25 -15.01 -2.99 3.18
C THR A 25 -15.37 -3.58 1.81
N GLY A 26 -16.35 -4.45 1.73
CA GLY A 26 -16.79 -5.12 0.49
C GLY A 26 -16.03 -6.40 0.15
N ILE A 27 -15.16 -6.88 1.03
CA ILE A 27 -14.51 -8.20 0.85
C ILE A 27 -15.58 -9.30 0.96
N THR A 28 -15.66 -10.11 -0.08
CA THR A 28 -16.58 -11.24 -0.14
C THR A 28 -16.00 -12.49 0.53
N PRO A 29 -16.81 -13.46 0.97
CA PRO A 29 -16.33 -14.66 1.65
C PRO A 29 -15.28 -15.45 0.86
N ASP A 30 -15.41 -15.53 -0.46
CA ASP A 30 -14.47 -16.22 -1.36
C ASP A 30 -13.09 -15.56 -1.41
N ILE A 31 -13.03 -14.24 -1.21
CA ILE A 31 -11.76 -13.50 -1.08
C ILE A 31 -11.21 -13.64 0.34
N LEU A 32 -12.08 -13.51 1.36
CA LEU A 32 -11.71 -13.63 2.77
C LEU A 32 -11.09 -14.99 3.09
N ASP A 33 -11.56 -16.07 2.49
CA ASP A 33 -11.01 -17.43 2.66
C ASP A 33 -9.55 -17.54 2.18
N ARG A 34 -9.05 -16.56 1.44
CA ARG A 34 -7.67 -16.44 0.96
C ARG A 34 -6.83 -15.41 1.74
N PHE A 35 -7.38 -14.85 2.82
CA PHE A 35 -6.62 -14.05 3.77
C PHE A 35 -5.96 -14.94 4.81
N SER A 36 -4.73 -14.61 5.19
CA SER A 36 -4.14 -15.19 6.38
C SER A 36 -4.77 -14.58 7.64
N SER A 37 -4.78 -15.32 8.72
CA SER A 37 -5.17 -14.80 10.03
C SER A 37 -4.29 -13.62 10.45
N LEU A 38 -3.00 -13.63 10.05
CA LEU A 38 -2.09 -12.51 10.26
C LEU A 38 -2.60 -11.23 9.60
N LEU A 39 -2.93 -11.27 8.31
CA LEU A 39 -3.45 -10.11 7.59
C LEU A 39 -4.76 -9.60 8.19
N VAL A 40 -5.66 -10.52 8.53
CA VAL A 40 -6.96 -10.18 9.15
C VAL A 40 -6.74 -9.42 10.44
N MET A 41 -5.83 -9.90 11.31
CA MET A 41 -5.51 -9.24 12.57
C MET A 41 -4.79 -7.90 12.36
N GLN A 42 -3.91 -7.80 11.38
CA GLN A 42 -3.25 -6.53 11.05
C GLN A 42 -4.25 -5.48 10.60
N ILE A 43 -5.21 -5.82 9.73
CA ILE A 43 -6.27 -4.91 9.29
C ILE A 43 -7.15 -4.47 10.47
N TYR A 44 -7.57 -5.41 11.31
CA TYR A 44 -8.38 -5.13 12.49
C TYR A 44 -7.64 -4.22 13.49
N THR A 45 -6.40 -4.55 13.82
CA THR A 45 -5.57 -3.74 14.73
C THR A 45 -5.33 -2.34 14.18
N ALA A 46 -5.06 -2.21 12.89
CA ALA A 46 -4.88 -0.94 12.23
C ALA A 46 -6.14 -0.07 12.26
N PHE A 47 -7.32 -0.67 12.11
CA PHE A 47 -8.61 -0.01 12.26
C PHE A 47 -8.83 0.48 13.69
N MET A 48 -8.65 -0.39 14.68
CA MET A 48 -8.87 -0.07 16.08
C MET A 48 -7.92 1.00 16.60
N SER A 49 -6.66 0.99 16.16
CA SER A 49 -5.64 1.98 16.51
C SER A 49 -5.68 3.24 15.64
N ARG A 50 -6.52 3.27 14.60
CA ARG A 50 -6.61 4.36 13.61
C ARG A 50 -5.28 4.66 12.91
N THR A 51 -4.41 3.66 12.77
CA THR A 51 -3.11 3.82 12.11
C THR A 51 -3.18 3.64 10.61
N GLU A 52 -4.15 2.85 10.12
CA GLU A 52 -4.41 2.68 8.69
C GLU A 52 -5.93 2.62 8.43
N ASP A 53 -6.29 2.81 7.16
CA ASP A 53 -7.67 2.76 6.69
C ASP A 53 -7.94 1.40 6.02
N PRO A 54 -8.77 0.53 6.61
CA PRO A 54 -9.10 -0.77 6.03
C PRO A 54 -9.75 -0.67 4.65
N PHE A 55 -10.51 0.39 4.38
CA PHE A 55 -11.14 0.60 3.07
C PHE A 55 -10.10 0.78 1.96
N ARG A 56 -9.00 1.51 2.23
CA ARG A 56 -7.90 1.67 1.26
C ARG A 56 -7.15 0.37 1.02
N ILE A 57 -6.92 -0.42 2.06
CA ILE A 57 -6.26 -1.72 1.95
C ILE A 57 -7.14 -2.67 1.12
N CYS A 58 -8.38 -2.84 1.53
CA CYS A 58 -9.31 -3.77 0.89
C CYS A 58 -9.70 -3.34 -0.54
N HIS A 59 -9.75 -2.03 -0.82
CA HIS A 59 -9.95 -1.53 -2.18
C HIS A 59 -8.85 -2.02 -3.14
N GLU A 60 -7.57 -1.96 -2.73
CA GLU A 60 -6.48 -2.44 -3.57
C GLU A 60 -6.50 -3.97 -3.74
N ILE A 61 -6.98 -4.71 -2.72
CA ILE A 61 -7.23 -6.15 -2.84
C ILE A 61 -8.35 -6.43 -3.84
N LEU A 62 -9.46 -5.71 -3.74
CA LEU A 62 -10.56 -5.81 -4.70
C LEU A 62 -10.14 -5.44 -6.12
N CYS A 63 -9.24 -4.47 -6.29
CA CYS A 63 -8.64 -4.15 -7.58
C CYS A 63 -7.80 -5.32 -8.13
N LEU A 64 -7.04 -6.02 -7.28
CA LEU A 64 -6.28 -7.22 -7.68
C LEU A 64 -7.19 -8.38 -8.09
N GLU A 65 -8.38 -8.48 -7.50
CA GLU A 65 -9.39 -9.48 -7.82
C GLU A 65 -10.28 -9.11 -9.04
N GLY A 66 -10.02 -7.92 -9.64
CA GLY A 66 -10.85 -7.42 -10.75
C GLY A 66 -12.27 -7.01 -10.34
N LYS A 67 -12.51 -6.77 -9.05
CA LYS A 67 -13.81 -6.43 -8.44
C LYS A 67 -13.79 -5.08 -7.69
N PRO A 68 -13.24 -3.97 -8.25
CA PRO A 68 -13.21 -2.70 -7.53
C PRO A 68 -14.62 -2.17 -7.25
N LEU A 69 -14.85 -1.66 -6.05
CA LEU A 69 -16.14 -1.06 -5.68
C LEU A 69 -16.33 0.31 -6.34
N HIS A 70 -15.26 1.09 -6.43
CA HIS A 70 -15.27 2.45 -6.97
C HIS A 70 -13.98 2.72 -7.74
N GLY A 71 -14.10 3.04 -9.02
CA GLY A 71 -12.93 3.36 -9.85
C GLY A 71 -11.90 2.22 -9.90
N GLY A 72 -10.70 2.56 -10.35
CA GLY A 72 -9.57 1.63 -10.37
C GLY A 72 -8.52 1.97 -9.32
N SER A 73 -7.47 1.16 -9.25
CA SER A 73 -6.33 1.43 -8.40
C SER A 73 -5.57 2.69 -8.85
N HIS A 74 -5.20 3.54 -7.89
CA HIS A 74 -4.36 4.73 -8.09
C HIS A 74 -2.89 4.48 -7.71
N THR A 75 -2.59 3.31 -7.16
CA THR A 75 -1.24 2.93 -6.74
C THR A 75 -0.51 2.18 -7.85
N LYS A 76 0.81 2.00 -7.67
CA LYS A 76 1.63 1.27 -8.64
C LYS A 76 1.07 -0.14 -8.90
N PRO A 77 1.24 -0.65 -10.14
CA PRO A 77 0.92 -2.04 -10.45
C PRO A 77 1.59 -3.01 -9.47
N PRO A 78 1.02 -4.20 -9.29
CA PRO A 78 1.63 -5.23 -8.46
C PRO A 78 3.00 -5.62 -9.00
N LYS A 79 3.93 -5.98 -8.09
CA LYS A 79 5.28 -6.36 -8.45
C LYS A 79 5.78 -7.49 -7.55
N MET A 80 6.53 -8.41 -8.15
CA MET A 80 7.20 -9.46 -7.38
C MET A 80 8.44 -8.92 -6.68
N PHE A 81 8.68 -9.39 -5.45
CA PHE A 81 9.96 -9.18 -4.77
C PHE A 81 11.02 -10.03 -5.44
N ASN A 82 11.97 -9.38 -6.12
CA ASN A 82 13.00 -10.06 -6.89
C ASN A 82 14.43 -9.65 -6.51
N ARG A 83 14.60 -8.64 -5.66
CA ARG A 83 15.91 -8.06 -5.35
C ARG A 83 16.48 -8.46 -3.99
N LYS A 84 15.64 -8.86 -3.06
CA LYS A 84 16.04 -9.17 -1.68
C LYS A 84 15.69 -10.61 -1.34
N PRO A 85 16.55 -11.33 -0.62
CA PRO A 85 16.38 -12.77 -0.41
C PRO A 85 15.13 -13.12 0.40
N TYR A 86 14.76 -12.26 1.34
CA TYR A 86 13.73 -12.59 2.33
C TYR A 86 12.31 -12.76 1.76
N LEU A 87 11.88 -11.83 0.91
CA LEU A 87 10.52 -11.83 0.35
C LEU A 87 10.47 -12.31 -1.10
N LYS A 88 11.58 -12.80 -1.65
CA LYS A 88 11.64 -13.31 -3.03
C LYS A 88 10.60 -14.42 -3.25
N GLY A 89 9.90 -14.37 -4.37
CA GLY A 89 8.79 -15.27 -4.70
C GLY A 89 7.41 -14.77 -4.28
N LEU A 90 7.34 -13.79 -3.39
CA LEU A 90 6.11 -13.11 -3.04
C LEU A 90 5.86 -11.88 -3.92
N TRP A 91 4.63 -11.45 -3.96
CA TRP A 91 4.19 -10.23 -4.63
C TRP A 91 3.83 -9.16 -3.63
N HIS A 92 3.93 -7.90 -4.05
CA HIS A 92 3.38 -6.78 -3.31
C HIS A 92 2.53 -5.88 -4.19
N LYS A 93 1.50 -5.34 -3.59
CA LYS A 93 0.66 -4.27 -4.11
C LYS A 93 0.71 -3.11 -3.14
N HIS A 94 0.94 -1.91 -3.65
CA HIS A 94 0.88 -0.72 -2.81
C HIS A 94 -0.56 -0.40 -2.41
N TYR A 95 -0.75 0.07 -1.18
CA TYR A 95 -1.93 0.83 -0.78
C TYR A 95 -1.48 2.17 -0.18
N GLN A 96 -2.33 3.18 -0.30
CA GLN A 96 -2.01 4.50 0.21
C GLN A 96 -2.25 4.54 1.72
N GLY A 97 -1.18 4.62 2.51
CA GLY A 97 -1.26 4.81 3.95
C GLY A 97 -1.92 6.14 4.32
N VAL A 98 -2.44 6.22 5.53
CA VAL A 98 -3.04 7.44 6.08
C VAL A 98 -1.98 8.37 6.67
N GLY A 99 -2.27 9.66 6.67
CA GLY A 99 -1.47 10.67 7.37
C GLY A 99 -0.35 11.32 6.56
N VAL A 100 0.31 12.25 7.25
CA VAL A 100 1.34 13.14 6.69
C VAL A 100 2.53 12.42 6.06
N PRO A 101 3.09 11.34 6.66
CA PRO A 101 4.25 10.68 6.06
C PRO A 101 4.00 10.11 4.66
N SER A 102 2.84 9.50 4.43
CA SER A 102 2.48 8.96 3.11
C SER A 102 2.30 10.07 2.08
N MET A 103 1.67 11.18 2.47
CA MET A 103 1.51 12.36 1.62
C MET A 103 2.86 13.00 1.30
N ALA A 104 3.70 13.23 2.31
CA ALA A 104 5.03 13.82 2.16
C ALA A 104 5.93 12.99 1.23
N GLN A 105 5.90 11.66 1.35
CA GLN A 105 6.68 10.79 0.47
C GLN A 105 6.23 10.90 -0.99
N ASN A 106 4.92 10.94 -1.24
CA ASN A 106 4.39 11.08 -2.59
C ASN A 106 4.70 12.46 -3.17
N LEU A 107 4.67 13.51 -2.35
CA LEU A 107 5.03 14.86 -2.74
C LEU A 107 6.54 14.97 -3.07
N SER A 108 7.41 14.43 -2.21
CA SER A 108 8.86 14.37 -2.46
C SER A 108 9.18 13.64 -3.77
N ASN A 109 8.58 12.48 -3.99
CA ASN A 109 8.73 11.73 -5.24
C ASN A 109 8.26 12.52 -6.48
N SER A 110 7.25 13.38 -6.31
CA SER A 110 6.76 14.24 -7.39
C SER A 110 7.74 15.34 -7.73
N LEU A 111 8.21 16.04 -6.71
CA LEU A 111 9.21 17.12 -6.86
C LEU A 111 10.47 16.63 -7.53
N GLN A 112 10.98 15.48 -7.11
CA GLN A 112 12.17 14.87 -7.72
C GLN A 112 11.96 14.52 -9.21
N LYS A 113 10.73 14.16 -9.58
CA LYS A 113 10.44 13.71 -10.95
C LYS A 113 10.03 14.84 -11.90
N TYR A 114 9.27 15.80 -11.43
CA TYR A 114 8.62 16.81 -12.27
C TYR A 114 9.19 18.21 -12.04
N GLY A 115 10.00 18.42 -10.97
CA GLY A 115 10.45 19.75 -10.59
C GLY A 115 9.29 20.67 -10.20
N ILE A 116 9.47 21.94 -10.45
CA ILE A 116 8.43 22.98 -10.32
C ILE A 116 8.45 23.79 -11.63
N PRO A 117 7.67 23.39 -12.64
CA PRO A 117 7.70 24.02 -13.97
C PRO A 117 7.53 25.52 -13.93
N TYR A 118 6.58 26.05 -13.15
CA TYR A 118 6.38 27.49 -13.02
C TYR A 118 7.62 28.25 -12.50
N LEU A 119 8.32 27.68 -11.53
CA LEU A 119 9.56 28.28 -11.04
C LEU A 119 10.66 28.25 -12.10
N GLN A 120 10.71 27.19 -12.89
CA GLN A 120 11.65 27.10 -14.01
C GLN A 120 11.36 28.13 -15.10
N GLU A 121 10.09 28.37 -15.45
CA GLU A 121 9.68 29.41 -16.39
C GLU A 121 10.15 30.80 -15.92
N ILE A 122 9.98 31.13 -14.63
CA ILE A 122 10.46 32.39 -14.04
C ILE A 122 11.97 32.52 -14.17
N LEU A 123 12.72 31.45 -13.90
CA LEU A 123 14.18 31.45 -14.00
C LEU A 123 14.64 31.67 -15.44
N GLU A 124 14.08 30.95 -16.40
CA GLU A 124 14.39 31.08 -17.82
C GLU A 124 14.06 32.48 -18.36
N GLU A 125 12.93 33.06 -17.93
CA GLU A 125 12.55 34.42 -18.30
C GLU A 125 13.54 35.46 -17.71
N SER A 126 13.92 35.28 -16.44
CA SER A 126 14.91 36.13 -15.78
C SER A 126 16.29 36.09 -16.47
N GLU A 127 16.73 34.89 -16.85
CA GLU A 127 17.96 34.69 -17.61
C GLU A 127 17.91 35.32 -19.01
N ARG A 128 16.79 35.16 -19.70
CA ARG A 128 16.58 35.70 -21.06
C ARG A 128 16.54 37.23 -21.10
N THR A 129 15.93 37.83 -20.08
CA THR A 129 15.71 39.30 -20.02
C THR A 129 16.81 40.05 -19.29
N GLY A 130 17.61 39.34 -18.45
CA GLY A 130 18.56 39.94 -17.50
C GLY A 130 17.88 40.70 -16.36
N VAL A 131 16.55 40.54 -16.19
CA VAL A 131 15.79 41.19 -15.11
C VAL A 131 15.53 40.22 -13.99
N THR A 132 15.90 40.59 -12.78
CA THR A 132 15.65 39.75 -11.59
C THR A 132 14.16 39.76 -11.27
N HIS A 133 13.54 38.58 -11.25
CA HIS A 133 12.17 38.40 -10.80
C HIS A 133 12.14 38.17 -9.28
N TYR A 134 11.44 39.04 -8.55
CA TYR A 134 11.18 38.87 -7.13
C TYR A 134 9.85 38.11 -6.94
N LEU A 135 9.90 36.97 -6.24
CA LEU A 135 8.71 36.15 -5.99
C LEU A 135 7.65 36.95 -5.20
N THR A 136 6.46 36.99 -5.74
CA THR A 136 5.28 37.58 -5.12
C THR A 136 4.47 36.55 -4.33
N GLU A 137 3.48 37.01 -3.55
CA GLU A 137 2.52 36.11 -2.89
C GLU A 137 1.74 35.29 -3.92
N GLU A 138 1.43 35.85 -5.08
CA GLU A 138 0.75 35.15 -6.17
C GLU A 138 1.62 34.03 -6.75
N ASP A 139 2.89 34.27 -6.94
CA ASP A 139 3.85 33.25 -7.38
C ASP A 139 3.96 32.13 -6.37
N ALA A 140 4.01 32.45 -5.09
CA ALA A 140 4.04 31.46 -4.01
C ALA A 140 2.76 30.57 -4.02
N LYS A 141 1.59 31.17 -4.25
CA LYS A 141 0.32 30.42 -4.39
C LYS A 141 0.32 29.48 -5.60
N LYS A 142 0.83 29.95 -6.75
CA LYS A 142 0.94 29.11 -7.96
C LYS A 142 1.91 27.95 -7.75
N ILE A 143 3.07 28.22 -7.17
CA ILE A 143 4.06 27.18 -6.82
C ILE A 143 3.43 26.15 -5.88
N ALA A 144 2.78 26.59 -4.80
CA ALA A 144 2.12 25.69 -3.86
C ALA A 144 1.01 24.85 -4.51
N HIS A 145 0.17 25.47 -5.35
CA HIS A 145 -0.88 24.77 -6.09
C HIS A 145 -0.29 23.69 -7.02
N GLN A 146 0.74 24.04 -7.79
CA GLN A 146 1.41 23.11 -8.70
C GLN A 146 2.02 21.93 -7.96
N VAL A 147 2.73 22.20 -6.90
CA VAL A 147 3.41 21.16 -6.12
C VAL A 147 2.42 20.25 -5.39
N VAL A 148 1.43 20.82 -4.69
CA VAL A 148 0.53 20.05 -3.82
C VAL A 148 -0.62 19.43 -4.60
N THR A 149 -1.23 20.17 -5.51
CA THR A 149 -2.46 19.73 -6.19
C THR A 149 -2.17 19.04 -7.51
N GLU A 150 -1.49 19.72 -8.44
CA GLU A 150 -1.29 19.19 -9.79
C GLU A 150 -0.41 17.94 -9.81
N HIS A 151 0.68 17.96 -9.06
CA HIS A 151 1.58 16.80 -8.97
C HIS A 151 0.92 15.60 -8.28
N TYR A 152 0.13 15.84 -7.23
CA TYR A 152 -0.62 14.77 -6.57
C TYR A 152 -1.64 14.15 -7.51
N MET A 153 -2.44 14.99 -8.18
CA MET A 153 -3.42 14.57 -9.18
C MET A 153 -2.77 13.77 -10.31
N ARG A 154 -1.66 14.27 -10.86
CA ARG A 154 -0.90 13.61 -11.92
C ARG A 154 -0.39 12.23 -11.48
N ARG A 155 0.15 12.10 -10.25
CA ARG A 155 0.60 10.80 -9.75
C ARG A 155 -0.55 9.83 -9.53
N SER A 156 -1.69 10.33 -9.07
CA SER A 156 -2.90 9.54 -8.88
C SER A 156 -3.43 9.01 -10.21
N SER A 157 -3.60 9.88 -11.21
CA SER A 157 -4.08 9.50 -12.56
C SER A 157 -3.11 8.56 -13.29
N ASP A 158 -1.81 8.78 -13.12
CA ASP A 158 -0.76 7.93 -13.70
C ASP A 158 -0.58 6.60 -12.96
N ARG A 159 -1.36 6.31 -11.91
CA ARG A 159 -1.21 5.13 -11.05
C ARG A 159 0.21 4.98 -10.48
N LYS A 160 0.79 6.10 -10.04
CA LYS A 160 2.17 6.16 -9.51
C LYS A 160 2.24 6.45 -8.02
N MET A 161 1.10 6.41 -7.33
CA MET A 161 1.10 6.56 -5.88
C MET A 161 1.87 5.42 -5.23
N THR A 162 2.72 5.78 -4.27
CA THR A 162 3.47 4.84 -3.45
C THR A 162 2.90 4.83 -2.04
N GLY A 163 3.01 3.71 -1.35
CA GLY A 163 2.50 3.56 0.00
C GLY A 163 3.07 2.30 0.63
N HIS A 164 2.38 1.81 1.64
CA HIS A 164 2.68 0.54 2.27
C HIS A 164 2.33 -0.64 1.36
N TRP A 165 2.67 -1.84 1.75
CA TRP A 165 2.52 -3.05 0.96
C TRP A 165 1.41 -3.96 1.49
N ILE A 166 0.63 -4.49 0.57
CA ILE A 166 -0.12 -5.73 0.73
C ILE A 166 0.78 -6.81 0.15
N ILE A 167 1.26 -7.73 1.00
CA ILE A 167 2.12 -8.84 0.61
C ILE A 167 1.24 -10.05 0.35
N TYR A 168 1.38 -10.66 -0.81
CA TYR A 168 0.57 -11.78 -1.24
C TYR A 168 1.36 -12.73 -2.15
N THR A 169 0.79 -13.87 -2.44
CA THR A 169 1.30 -14.82 -3.42
C THR A 169 0.19 -15.31 -4.32
N THR A 170 0.55 -15.92 -5.45
CA THR A 170 -0.40 -16.53 -6.37
C THR A 170 -0.19 -18.05 -6.37
N PHE A 171 -1.28 -18.78 -6.19
CA PHE A 171 -1.28 -20.24 -6.26
C PHE A 171 -2.57 -20.69 -6.96
N GLU A 172 -2.49 -21.59 -7.93
CA GLU A 172 -3.62 -22.07 -8.74
C GLU A 172 -4.49 -20.92 -9.27
N GLU A 173 -3.83 -19.92 -9.87
CA GLU A 173 -4.45 -18.72 -10.46
C GLU A 173 -5.23 -17.83 -9.48
N LYS A 174 -5.06 -18.03 -8.16
CA LYS A 174 -5.69 -17.23 -7.12
C LYS A 174 -4.66 -16.51 -6.27
N ASN A 175 -5.01 -15.30 -5.86
CA ASN A 175 -4.17 -14.55 -4.92
C ASN A 175 -4.47 -14.97 -3.48
N TYR A 176 -3.43 -15.16 -2.69
CA TYR A 176 -3.47 -15.44 -1.26
C TYR A 176 -2.77 -14.33 -0.51
N TYR A 177 -3.49 -13.62 0.34
CA TYR A 177 -3.06 -12.39 0.99
C TYR A 177 -2.47 -12.70 2.36
N LEU A 178 -1.19 -12.36 2.56
CA LEU A 178 -0.40 -12.87 3.68
C LEU A 178 -0.20 -11.85 4.79
N SER A 179 0.19 -10.62 4.44
CA SER A 179 0.58 -9.63 5.45
C SER A 179 0.52 -8.22 4.88
N LEU A 180 0.44 -7.22 5.77
CA LEU A 180 0.83 -5.85 5.47
C LEU A 180 2.31 -5.67 5.75
N GLY A 181 2.94 -4.70 5.07
CA GLY A 181 4.32 -4.31 5.29
C GLY A 181 4.56 -2.86 4.93
N LYS A 182 5.64 -2.28 5.46
CA LYS A 182 6.08 -0.91 5.17
C LYS A 182 7.48 -0.93 4.56
N HIS A 183 7.84 0.13 3.86
CA HIS A 183 9.19 0.28 3.31
C HIS A 183 10.28 0.37 4.39
N THR A 184 9.90 0.68 5.62
CA THR A 184 10.79 0.80 6.78
C THR A 184 10.90 -0.48 7.60
N ASP A 185 10.08 -1.49 7.30
CA ASP A 185 10.10 -2.75 8.04
C ASP A 185 11.32 -3.58 7.66
N ASP A 186 11.81 -4.35 8.62
CA ASP A 186 12.85 -5.35 8.39
C ASP A 186 12.25 -6.53 7.61
N GLU A 187 12.76 -6.76 6.40
CA GLU A 187 12.25 -7.82 5.54
C GLU A 187 12.52 -9.23 6.08
N ALA A 188 13.56 -9.42 6.89
CA ALA A 188 13.83 -10.71 7.53
C ALA A 188 12.77 -11.01 8.60
N GLU A 189 12.41 -10.03 9.40
CA GLU A 189 11.35 -10.18 10.39
C GLU A 189 9.97 -10.34 9.73
N LEU A 190 9.69 -9.59 8.65
CA LEU A 190 8.47 -9.79 7.86
C LEU A 190 8.39 -11.22 7.31
N ARG A 191 9.51 -11.72 6.76
CA ARG A 191 9.59 -13.09 6.25
C ARG A 191 9.30 -14.11 7.33
N LYS A 192 9.96 -13.99 8.48
CA LYS A 192 9.78 -14.87 9.64
C LYS A 192 8.33 -14.88 10.13
N MET A 193 7.72 -13.69 10.22
CA MET A 193 6.33 -13.54 10.62
C MET A 193 5.37 -14.24 9.65
N ILE A 194 5.59 -14.08 8.34
CA ILE A 194 4.80 -14.74 7.29
C ILE A 194 4.98 -16.27 7.37
N GLU A 195 6.21 -16.78 7.52
CA GLU A 195 6.45 -18.20 7.64
C GLU A 195 5.75 -18.81 8.83
N ILE A 196 5.91 -18.23 10.02
CA ILE A 196 5.30 -18.74 11.25
C ILE A 196 3.78 -18.71 11.18
N SER A 197 3.21 -17.60 10.71
CA SER A 197 1.76 -17.39 10.76
C SER A 197 1.01 -17.99 9.58
N CYS A 198 1.61 -17.97 8.38
CA CYS A 198 0.87 -18.30 7.16
C CYS A 198 1.18 -19.71 6.61
N SER A 199 2.35 -20.30 6.90
CA SER A 199 2.69 -21.62 6.32
C SER A 199 1.81 -22.75 6.86
N TYR A 200 1.32 -22.63 8.09
CA TYR A 200 0.35 -23.58 8.62
C TYR A 200 -1.01 -23.48 7.92
N GLU A 201 -1.40 -22.27 7.56
CA GLU A 201 -2.68 -22.01 6.89
C GLU A 201 -2.62 -22.30 5.38
N PHE A 202 -1.47 -22.04 4.76
CA PHE A 202 -1.21 -22.18 3.34
C PHE A 202 0.03 -23.05 3.10
N GLN A 203 -0.16 -24.36 3.15
CA GLN A 203 0.95 -25.35 3.06
C GLN A 203 1.80 -25.20 1.79
N PHE A 204 1.20 -24.70 0.69
CA PHE A 204 1.90 -24.48 -0.57
C PHE A 204 2.95 -23.35 -0.47
N LEU A 205 2.91 -22.49 0.56
CA LEU A 205 3.91 -21.43 0.73
C LEU A 205 5.33 -21.98 0.83
N SER A 206 5.53 -23.15 1.39
CA SER A 206 6.83 -23.79 1.47
C SER A 206 7.47 -24.10 0.12
N SER A 207 6.65 -24.22 -0.94
CA SER A 207 7.13 -24.41 -2.31
C SER A 207 7.42 -23.10 -3.05
N ILE A 208 6.88 -21.98 -2.56
CA ILE A 208 7.03 -20.66 -3.18
C ILE A 208 8.17 -19.87 -2.52
N LEU A 209 8.28 -19.98 -1.20
CA LEU A 209 9.30 -19.30 -0.42
C LEU A 209 10.65 -19.98 -0.61
N GLU A 210 11.60 -19.27 -1.22
CA GLU A 210 12.97 -19.79 -1.35
C GLU A 210 13.58 -20.03 0.05
N LYS A 211 14.40 -21.08 0.17
CA LYS A 211 15.19 -21.30 1.39
C LYS A 211 16.13 -20.11 1.58
N LEU A 212 16.12 -19.55 2.80
CA LEU A 212 17.06 -18.50 3.14
C LEU A 212 18.48 -19.08 3.19
N PRO A 213 19.49 -18.31 2.75
CA PRO A 213 20.89 -18.70 2.99
C PRO A 213 21.13 -18.79 4.52
N GLU A 214 21.87 -19.82 4.93
CA GLU A 214 22.33 -20.02 6.31
C GLU A 214 23.30 -18.92 6.75
#